data_4537f75d1b1341221a3f908fdf64aced
#
_entry.id   4537f75d1b1341221a3f908fdf64aced
#
_cell.length_a   1.000
_cell.length_b   1.000
_cell.length_c   1.000
_cell.angle_alpha   90.00
_cell.angle_beta   90.00
_cell.angle_gamma   90.00
#
_symmetry.space_group_name_H-M   'P 1'
#
loop_
_entity.id
_entity.type
_entity.pdbx_description
1 polymer ?
#
loop_
_entity_poly.entity_id
_entity_poly.type
_entity_poly.pdbx_seq_one_letter_code
_entity_poly.pdbx_strand_id
1 'polypeptide(L)'
;MTTIRLAATPRLRRAVLQVSLAAAALELALFVVLWRVLLAADASADPRVALLSIALGTVLTLQAMAVVGLAWLAAAMSRTVLDADGEHVSLEHPWRRWHGPWSDVTGAWVQRGWLALEVRGQWRRWHVRTTGGEPGALSQVRAALAPGVWLEGPALRRHLVRTTLPVVLAATGVAGLLLVGGLWLLERAGPVR
;
A
#
# COMPACT_ATOMS: atom_id res chain seq x y z
N MET A 1 14.22 -18.59 -27.26
CA MET A 1 13.35 -18.45 -26.07
C MET A 1 13.03 -16.97 -25.93
N THR A 2 11.76 -16.59 -25.94
CA THR A 2 11.35 -15.20 -25.83
C THR A 2 11.25 -14.86 -24.35
N THR A 3 12.13 -13.98 -23.88
CA THR A 3 12.11 -13.53 -22.49
C THR A 3 11.07 -12.40 -22.36
N ILE A 4 10.12 -12.56 -21.45
CA ILE A 4 9.10 -11.55 -21.14
C ILE A 4 9.63 -10.68 -20.01
N ARG A 5 9.68 -9.37 -20.22
CA ARG A 5 10.05 -8.43 -19.15
C ARG A 5 9.00 -7.36 -18.96
N LEU A 6 8.48 -7.25 -17.75
CA LEU A 6 7.57 -6.19 -17.32
C LEU A 6 8.19 -5.41 -16.18
N ALA A 7 8.27 -4.09 -16.34
CA ALA A 7 8.76 -3.18 -15.30
C ALA A 7 8.17 -1.78 -15.50
N ALA A 8 8.25 -0.93 -14.50
CA ALA A 8 7.98 0.50 -14.68
C ALA A 8 9.11 1.16 -15.49
N THR A 9 8.74 2.11 -16.35
CA THR A 9 9.76 2.90 -17.08
C THR A 9 10.63 3.69 -16.09
N PRO A 10 11.91 3.94 -16.42
CA PRO A 10 12.80 4.76 -15.58
C PRO A 10 12.22 6.15 -15.27
N ARG A 11 11.53 6.75 -16.25
CA ARG A 11 10.85 8.06 -16.08
C ARG A 11 9.74 7.96 -15.03
N LEU A 12 8.90 6.94 -15.10
CA LEU A 12 7.83 6.73 -14.12
C LEU A 12 8.39 6.47 -12.72
N ARG A 13 9.45 5.66 -12.60
CA ARG A 13 10.11 5.41 -11.31
C ARG A 13 10.63 6.69 -10.68
N ARG A 14 11.28 7.58 -11.46
CA ARG A 14 11.76 8.88 -11.00
C ARG A 14 10.60 9.79 -10.59
N ALA A 15 9.54 9.87 -11.41
CA ALA A 15 8.37 10.68 -11.10
C ALA A 15 7.67 10.22 -9.81
N VAL A 16 7.45 8.91 -9.64
CA VAL A 16 6.87 8.35 -8.40
C VAL A 16 7.76 8.68 -7.20
N LEU A 17 9.07 8.51 -7.31
CA LEU A 17 10.00 8.83 -6.23
C LEU A 17 9.96 10.32 -5.88
N GLN A 18 10.00 11.22 -6.87
CA GLN A 18 9.95 12.67 -6.65
C GLN A 18 8.66 13.09 -5.98
N VAL A 19 7.50 12.62 -6.47
CA VAL A 19 6.19 12.91 -5.86
C VAL A 19 6.12 12.37 -4.44
N SER A 20 6.62 11.15 -4.20
CA SER A 20 6.64 10.54 -2.88
C SER A 20 7.52 11.34 -1.90
N LEU A 21 8.70 11.77 -2.34
CA LEU A 21 9.59 12.58 -1.52
C LEU A 21 9.01 13.98 -1.24
N ALA A 22 8.40 14.61 -2.24
CA ALA A 22 7.74 15.90 -2.07
C ALA A 22 6.56 15.81 -1.08
N ALA A 23 5.72 14.77 -1.20
CA ALA A 23 4.62 14.53 -0.27
C ALA A 23 5.13 14.30 1.17
N ALA A 24 6.17 13.48 1.33
CA ALA A 24 6.77 13.23 2.64
C ALA A 24 7.41 14.48 3.26
N ALA A 25 8.09 15.31 2.44
CA ALA A 25 8.67 16.56 2.90
C ALA A 25 7.61 17.57 3.32
N LEU A 26 6.52 17.70 2.54
CA LEU A 26 5.40 18.58 2.87
C LEU A 26 4.73 18.14 4.18
N GLU A 27 4.48 16.85 4.34
CA GLU A 27 3.87 16.30 5.55
C GLU A 27 4.76 16.52 6.77
N LEU A 28 6.07 16.30 6.63
CA LEU A 28 7.02 16.56 7.71
C LEU A 28 7.05 18.05 8.09
N ALA A 29 7.01 18.96 7.12
CA ALA A 29 6.96 20.40 7.38
C ALA A 29 5.69 20.79 8.13
N LEU A 30 4.52 20.29 7.69
CA LEU A 30 3.24 20.49 8.37
C LEU A 30 3.26 19.92 9.79
N PHE A 31 3.80 18.74 9.96
CA PHE A 31 3.96 18.10 11.28
C PHE A 31 4.80 18.99 12.22
N VAL A 32 5.95 19.49 11.76
CA VAL A 32 6.83 20.34 12.57
C VAL A 32 6.13 21.64 12.95
N VAL A 33 5.43 22.29 12.03
CA VAL A 33 4.68 23.54 12.29
C VAL A 33 3.58 23.29 13.32
N LEU A 34 2.75 22.28 13.11
CA LEU A 34 1.65 21.93 14.01
C LEU A 34 2.15 21.50 15.37
N TRP A 35 3.24 20.72 15.43
CA TRP A 35 3.85 20.32 16.68
C TRP A 35 4.36 21.50 17.50
N ARG A 36 4.97 22.51 16.84
CA ARG A 36 5.38 23.75 17.51
C ARG A 36 4.21 24.53 18.08
N VAL A 37 3.10 24.61 17.32
CA VAL A 37 1.85 25.25 17.78
C VAL A 37 1.29 24.53 19.01
N LEU A 38 1.28 23.19 18.99
CA LEU A 38 0.81 22.38 20.10
C LEU A 38 1.69 22.55 21.35
N LEU A 39 3.02 22.56 21.21
CA LEU A 39 3.92 22.80 22.33
C LEU A 39 3.74 24.20 22.93
N ALA A 40 3.45 25.21 22.11
CA ALA A 40 3.14 26.55 22.60
C ALA A 40 1.80 26.61 23.34
N ALA A 41 0.80 25.82 22.91
CA ALA A 41 -0.50 25.72 23.57
C ALA A 41 -0.44 24.92 24.89
N ASP A 42 0.42 23.90 24.96
CA ASP A 42 0.62 23.06 26.15
C ASP A 42 1.26 23.82 27.33
N ALA A 43 1.87 24.98 27.05
CA ALA A 43 2.34 25.91 28.08
C ALA A 43 1.19 26.60 28.85
N SER A 44 -0.08 26.37 28.43
CA SER A 44 -1.25 26.84 29.17
C SER A 44 -1.47 25.97 30.42
N ALA A 45 -1.84 26.60 31.54
CA ALA A 45 -2.11 25.88 32.80
C ALA A 45 -3.44 25.09 32.81
N ASP A 46 -4.16 25.02 31.67
CA ASP A 46 -5.43 24.30 31.59
C ASP A 46 -5.21 22.83 31.18
N PRO A 47 -5.51 21.85 32.07
CA PRO A 47 -5.31 20.43 31.81
C PRO A 47 -6.14 19.91 30.61
N ARG A 48 -7.24 20.58 30.24
CA ARG A 48 -8.05 20.21 29.07
C ARG A 48 -7.30 20.54 27.76
N VAL A 49 -6.61 21.67 27.73
CA VAL A 49 -5.77 22.07 26.60
C VAL A 49 -4.62 21.10 26.45
N ALA A 50 -3.98 20.69 27.54
CA ALA A 50 -2.90 19.70 27.53
C ALA A 50 -3.36 18.36 26.96
N LEU A 51 -4.50 17.81 27.42
CA LEU A 51 -5.06 16.54 26.90
C LEU A 51 -5.40 16.64 25.41
N LEU A 52 -6.00 17.74 24.99
CA LEU A 52 -6.36 17.97 23.58
C LEU A 52 -5.11 18.05 22.70
N SER A 53 -4.05 18.71 23.19
CA SER A 53 -2.75 18.82 22.53
C SER A 53 -2.08 17.45 22.33
N ILE A 54 -2.10 16.59 23.37
CA ILE A 54 -1.58 15.23 23.30
C ILE A 54 -2.36 14.40 22.29
N ALA A 55 -3.70 14.43 22.35
CA ALA A 55 -4.55 13.70 21.43
C ALA A 55 -4.31 14.13 19.97
N LEU A 56 -4.31 15.42 19.72
CA LEU A 56 -4.06 15.97 18.37
C LEU A 56 -2.65 15.67 17.88
N GLY A 57 -1.64 15.80 18.75
CA GLY A 57 -0.26 15.43 18.43
C GLY A 57 -0.12 13.95 18.05
N THR A 58 -0.82 13.06 18.76
CA THR A 58 -0.85 11.63 18.45
C THR A 58 -1.47 11.37 17.07
N VAL A 59 -2.61 12.00 16.77
CA VAL A 59 -3.29 11.85 15.46
C VAL A 59 -2.38 12.35 14.33
N LEU A 60 -1.77 13.52 14.49
CA LEU A 60 -0.84 14.07 13.50
C LEU A 60 0.39 13.18 13.27
N THR A 61 0.94 12.60 14.34
CA THR A 61 2.06 11.66 14.24
C THR A 61 1.67 10.42 13.44
N LEU A 62 0.51 9.83 13.75
CA LEU A 62 0.00 8.66 13.02
C LEU A 62 -0.28 8.97 11.55
N GLN A 63 -0.83 10.14 11.26
CA GLN A 63 -1.06 10.60 9.89
C GLN A 63 0.25 10.77 9.13
N ALA A 64 1.24 11.44 9.71
CA ALA A 64 2.56 11.62 9.09
C ALA A 64 3.23 10.27 8.79
N MET A 65 3.20 9.34 9.74
CA MET A 65 3.72 7.97 9.54
C MET A 65 2.98 7.24 8.42
N ALA A 66 1.67 7.38 8.32
CA ALA A 66 0.87 6.76 7.27
C ALA A 66 1.22 7.33 5.88
N VAL A 67 1.34 8.65 5.75
CA VAL A 67 1.70 9.30 4.48
C VAL A 67 3.11 8.91 4.03
N VAL A 68 4.09 8.95 4.92
CA VAL A 68 5.47 8.53 4.62
C VAL A 68 5.52 7.04 4.26
N GLY A 69 4.80 6.20 5.00
CA GLY A 69 4.71 4.76 4.71
C GLY A 69 4.08 4.46 3.35
N LEU A 70 2.99 5.15 2.99
CA LEU A 70 2.34 5.01 1.68
C LEU A 70 3.25 5.51 0.54
N ALA A 71 3.95 6.63 0.72
CA ALA A 71 4.89 7.16 -0.24
C ALA A 71 6.03 6.16 -0.50
N TRP A 72 6.59 5.60 0.57
CA TRP A 72 7.63 4.60 0.49
C TRP A 72 7.15 3.30 -0.18
N LEU A 73 5.94 2.83 0.16
CA LEU A 73 5.32 1.67 -0.47
C LEU A 73 5.11 1.88 -1.97
N ALA A 74 4.61 3.05 -2.38
CA ALA A 74 4.42 3.39 -3.79
C ALA A 74 5.76 3.39 -4.57
N ALA A 75 6.82 3.97 -3.97
CA ALA A 75 8.15 3.95 -4.55
C ALA A 75 8.70 2.53 -4.71
N ALA A 76 8.51 1.69 -3.70
CA ALA A 76 8.95 0.30 -3.73
C ALA A 76 8.17 -0.54 -4.75
N MET A 77 6.85 -0.41 -4.80
CA MET A 77 6.02 -1.11 -5.81
C MET A 77 6.44 -0.74 -7.23
N SER A 78 6.85 0.52 -7.48
CA SER A 78 7.32 0.94 -8.80
C SER A 78 8.62 0.25 -9.25
N ARG A 79 9.34 -0.41 -8.33
CA ARG A 79 10.59 -1.14 -8.60
C ARG A 79 10.40 -2.64 -8.82
N THR A 80 9.17 -3.13 -8.73
CA THR A 80 8.90 -4.54 -8.98
C THR A 80 9.12 -4.85 -10.47
N VAL A 81 9.87 -5.91 -10.72
CA VAL A 81 10.18 -6.41 -12.07
C VAL A 81 9.65 -7.84 -12.17
N LEU A 82 9.07 -8.15 -13.31
CA LEU A 82 8.74 -9.50 -13.73
C LEU A 82 9.65 -9.84 -14.90
N ASP A 83 10.43 -10.88 -14.76
CA ASP A 83 11.17 -11.53 -15.82
C ASP A 83 10.65 -12.96 -15.95
N ALA A 84 10.31 -13.37 -17.16
CA ALA A 84 9.76 -14.71 -17.38
C ALA A 84 10.25 -15.30 -18.71
N ASP A 85 10.30 -16.60 -18.74
CA ASP A 85 10.48 -17.43 -19.93
C ASP A 85 9.25 -18.32 -20.17
N GLY A 86 9.37 -19.30 -21.06
CA GLY A 86 8.25 -20.20 -21.39
C GLY A 86 7.77 -21.07 -20.23
N GLU A 87 8.59 -21.33 -19.22
CA GLU A 87 8.31 -22.28 -18.14
C GLU A 87 8.29 -21.65 -16.77
N HIS A 88 9.14 -20.63 -16.55
CA HIS A 88 9.32 -20.01 -15.24
C HIS A 88 9.06 -18.53 -15.25
N VAL A 89 8.71 -18.01 -14.10
CA VAL A 89 8.55 -16.58 -13.84
C VAL A 89 9.34 -16.18 -12.60
N SER A 90 10.07 -15.08 -12.72
CA SER A 90 10.81 -14.45 -11.64
C SER A 90 10.18 -13.10 -11.31
N LEU A 91 9.91 -12.88 -10.05
CA LEU A 91 9.34 -11.65 -9.51
C LEU A 91 10.33 -11.05 -8.54
N GLU A 92 10.89 -9.90 -8.90
CA GLU A 92 11.83 -9.17 -8.06
C GLU A 92 11.21 -7.89 -7.53
N HIS A 93 11.24 -7.72 -6.21
CA HIS A 93 10.85 -6.53 -5.48
C HIS A 93 11.99 -6.15 -4.53
N PRO A 94 12.17 -4.89 -4.15
CA PRO A 94 13.28 -4.47 -3.28
C PRO A 94 13.45 -5.30 -1.98
N TRP A 95 12.37 -5.87 -1.46
CA TRP A 95 12.39 -6.61 -0.19
C TRP A 95 12.05 -8.09 -0.28
N ARG A 96 11.71 -8.57 -1.48
CA ARG A 96 11.37 -9.98 -1.68
C ARG A 96 11.64 -10.40 -3.11
N ARG A 97 12.01 -11.64 -3.25
CA ARG A 97 12.16 -12.30 -4.56
C ARG A 97 11.37 -13.58 -4.56
N TRP A 98 10.84 -13.91 -5.69
CA TRP A 98 10.22 -15.19 -5.92
C TRP A 98 10.57 -15.68 -7.33
N HIS A 99 10.85 -16.95 -7.45
CA HIS A 99 11.09 -17.64 -8.71
C HIS A 99 10.39 -18.98 -8.68
N GLY A 100 9.68 -19.33 -9.73
CA GLY A 100 8.98 -20.60 -9.83
C GLY A 100 8.26 -20.77 -11.16
N PRO A 101 7.64 -21.93 -11.37
CA PRO A 101 6.90 -22.22 -12.59
C PRO A 101 5.60 -21.40 -12.67
N TRP A 102 5.10 -21.20 -13.87
CA TRP A 102 3.82 -20.53 -14.11
C TRP A 102 2.64 -21.27 -13.43
N SER A 103 2.74 -22.58 -13.19
CA SER A 103 1.72 -23.38 -12.49
C SER A 103 1.50 -22.95 -11.03
N ASP A 104 2.45 -22.24 -10.43
CA ASP A 104 2.31 -21.72 -9.07
C ASP A 104 1.60 -20.36 -9.02
N VAL A 105 1.38 -19.72 -10.16
CA VAL A 105 0.54 -18.53 -10.23
C VAL A 105 -0.92 -18.95 -10.17
N THR A 106 -1.62 -18.55 -9.12
CA THR A 106 -3.01 -18.94 -8.83
C THR A 106 -4.04 -17.89 -9.21
N GLY A 107 -3.60 -16.67 -9.48
CA GLY A 107 -4.47 -15.58 -9.94
C GLY A 107 -3.66 -14.48 -10.60
N ALA A 108 -4.17 -13.95 -11.71
CA ALA A 108 -3.57 -12.83 -12.43
C ALA A 108 -4.66 -11.91 -12.99
N TRP A 109 -4.44 -10.60 -12.89
CA TRP A 109 -5.32 -9.61 -13.52
C TRP A 109 -4.59 -8.29 -13.75
N VAL A 110 -5.14 -7.48 -14.65
CA VAL A 110 -4.64 -6.12 -14.89
C VAL A 110 -5.66 -5.10 -14.40
N GLN A 111 -5.19 -4.15 -13.61
CA GLN A 111 -6.00 -3.02 -13.15
C GLN A 111 -5.18 -1.73 -13.16
N ARG A 112 -5.69 -0.71 -13.84
CA ARG A 112 -5.07 0.63 -13.91
C ARG A 112 -3.58 0.63 -14.28
N GLY A 113 -3.18 -0.25 -15.21
CA GLY A 113 -1.79 -0.37 -15.66
C GLY A 113 -0.86 -1.11 -14.68
N TRP A 114 -1.45 -1.89 -13.76
CA TRP A 114 -0.74 -2.82 -12.91
C TRP A 114 -1.17 -4.25 -13.20
N LEU A 115 -0.22 -5.13 -13.42
CA LEU A 115 -0.41 -6.57 -13.40
C LEU A 115 -0.31 -7.02 -11.94
N ALA A 116 -1.36 -7.60 -11.40
CA ALA A 116 -1.37 -8.24 -10.11
C ALA A 116 -1.25 -9.75 -10.29
N LEU A 117 -0.39 -10.38 -9.51
CA LEU A 117 -0.16 -11.83 -9.50
C LEU A 117 -0.32 -12.37 -8.09
N GLU A 118 -1.07 -13.44 -7.96
CA GLU A 118 -1.14 -14.27 -6.74
C GLU A 118 -0.35 -15.55 -6.97
N VAL A 119 0.49 -15.88 -6.01
CA VAL A 119 1.39 -17.03 -6.11
C VAL A 119 1.11 -17.97 -4.94
N ARG A 120 1.10 -19.27 -5.22
CA ARG A 120 0.88 -20.31 -4.23
C ARG A 120 1.89 -20.18 -3.08
N GLY A 121 1.39 -20.28 -1.85
CA GLY A 121 2.22 -20.16 -0.64
C GLY A 121 2.65 -18.72 -0.30
N GLN A 122 2.29 -17.74 -1.12
CA GLN A 122 2.56 -16.32 -0.84
C GLN A 122 1.29 -15.64 -0.34
N TRP A 123 1.33 -15.03 0.85
CA TRP A 123 0.19 -14.31 1.41
C TRP A 123 -0.03 -12.91 0.82
N ARG A 124 1.01 -12.36 0.15
CA ARG A 124 0.96 -11.05 -0.49
C ARG A 124 0.97 -11.17 -2.00
N ARG A 125 0.14 -10.37 -2.65
CA ARG A 125 0.12 -10.20 -4.10
C ARG A 125 1.37 -9.49 -4.59
N TRP A 126 1.78 -9.83 -5.79
CA TRP A 126 2.80 -9.13 -6.53
C TRP A 126 2.13 -8.11 -7.46
N HIS A 127 2.65 -6.89 -7.50
CA HIS A 127 2.15 -5.84 -8.36
C HIS A 127 3.29 -5.36 -9.25
N VAL A 128 3.13 -5.51 -10.56
CA VAL A 128 4.13 -5.14 -11.56
C VAL A 128 3.53 -4.09 -12.48
N ARG A 129 4.24 -3.02 -12.76
CA ARG A 129 3.81 -2.02 -13.75
C ARG A 129 3.94 -2.58 -15.15
N THR A 130 2.88 -2.39 -15.95
CA THR A 130 2.84 -2.87 -17.34
C THR A 130 3.32 -1.83 -18.36
N THR A 131 3.51 -0.57 -17.94
CA THR A 131 3.81 0.56 -18.83
C THR A 131 5.22 0.58 -19.43
N GLY A 132 6.13 -0.23 -18.91
CA GLY A 132 7.52 -0.32 -19.42
C GLY A 132 7.87 -1.67 -20.04
N GLY A 133 6.87 -2.52 -20.25
CA GLY A 133 7.05 -3.81 -20.89
C GLY A 133 7.14 -3.70 -22.41
N GLU A 134 7.67 -4.74 -23.03
CA GLU A 134 7.68 -4.88 -24.48
C GLU A 134 6.24 -4.96 -25.04
N PRO A 135 6.02 -4.47 -26.27
CA PRO A 135 4.73 -4.66 -26.93
C PRO A 135 4.34 -6.14 -26.96
N GLY A 136 3.15 -6.47 -26.49
CA GLY A 136 2.68 -7.85 -26.42
C GLY A 136 3.09 -8.64 -25.18
N ALA A 137 3.92 -8.10 -24.27
CA ALA A 137 4.34 -8.81 -23.06
C ALA A 137 3.17 -9.29 -22.20
N LEU A 138 2.10 -8.49 -22.08
CA LEU A 138 0.90 -8.90 -21.36
C LEU A 138 0.14 -10.07 -22.01
N SER A 139 0.08 -10.10 -23.34
CA SER A 139 -0.54 -11.23 -24.06
C SER A 139 0.28 -12.51 -23.91
N GLN A 140 1.60 -12.39 -23.86
CA GLN A 140 2.49 -13.52 -23.60
C GLN A 140 2.34 -14.03 -22.16
N VAL A 141 2.28 -13.14 -21.16
CA VAL A 141 1.98 -13.52 -19.77
C VAL A 141 0.65 -14.24 -19.68
N ARG A 142 -0.39 -13.71 -20.35
CA ARG A 142 -1.71 -14.35 -20.38
C ARG A 142 -1.68 -15.72 -21.02
N ALA A 143 -0.93 -15.89 -22.09
CA ALA A 143 -0.78 -17.17 -22.80
C ALA A 143 -0.02 -18.22 -21.99
N ALA A 144 0.92 -17.80 -21.12
CA ALA A 144 1.70 -18.68 -20.26
C ALA A 144 0.91 -19.19 -19.03
N LEU A 145 -0.19 -18.50 -18.67
CA LEU A 145 -1.02 -18.88 -17.52
C LEU A 145 -2.00 -20.00 -17.86
N ALA A 146 -2.26 -20.86 -16.89
CA ALA A 146 -3.28 -21.89 -17.02
C ALA A 146 -4.69 -21.30 -17.24
N PRO A 147 -5.58 -21.99 -17.93
CA PRO A 147 -6.97 -21.56 -18.11
C PRO A 147 -7.65 -21.26 -16.75
N GLY A 148 -8.31 -20.10 -16.66
CA GLY A 148 -9.02 -19.67 -15.45
C GLY A 148 -8.18 -18.93 -14.42
N VAL A 149 -6.85 -18.89 -14.54
CA VAL A 149 -5.97 -18.10 -13.68
C VAL A 149 -6.05 -16.61 -13.99
N TRP A 150 -6.27 -16.25 -15.26
CA TRP A 150 -6.46 -14.86 -15.65
C TRP A 150 -7.88 -14.41 -15.32
N LEU A 151 -7.99 -13.40 -14.43
CA LEU A 151 -9.26 -12.92 -13.90
C LEU A 151 -9.70 -11.63 -14.60
N GLU A 152 -10.91 -11.62 -15.15
CA GLU A 152 -11.53 -10.46 -15.80
C GLU A 152 -13.01 -10.32 -15.40
N GLY A 153 -13.54 -9.11 -15.54
CA GLY A 153 -14.97 -8.84 -15.39
C GLY A 153 -15.58 -9.31 -14.06
N PRO A 154 -16.69 -10.07 -14.11
CA PRO A 154 -17.37 -10.53 -12.88
C PRO A 154 -16.54 -11.47 -12.02
N ALA A 155 -15.66 -12.27 -12.60
CA ALA A 155 -14.78 -13.18 -11.88
C ALA A 155 -13.77 -12.39 -11.03
N LEU A 156 -13.15 -11.38 -11.62
CA LEU A 156 -12.24 -10.46 -10.91
C LEU A 156 -12.97 -9.74 -9.77
N ARG A 157 -14.17 -9.20 -10.03
CA ARG A 157 -14.95 -8.50 -9.00
C ARG A 157 -15.25 -9.40 -7.81
N ARG A 158 -15.72 -10.63 -8.07
CA ARG A 158 -15.98 -11.62 -6.98
C ARG A 158 -14.72 -11.95 -6.21
N HIS A 159 -13.61 -12.14 -6.90
CA HIS A 159 -12.32 -12.44 -6.27
C HIS A 159 -11.84 -11.29 -5.39
N LEU A 160 -11.90 -10.05 -5.87
CA LEU A 160 -11.52 -8.86 -5.10
C LEU A 160 -12.42 -8.67 -3.87
N VAL A 161 -13.72 -8.83 -3.99
CA VAL A 161 -14.63 -8.74 -2.83
C VAL A 161 -14.27 -9.79 -1.79
N ARG A 162 -14.08 -11.05 -2.18
CA ARG A 162 -13.71 -12.13 -1.25
C ARG A 162 -12.40 -11.88 -0.51
N THR A 163 -11.41 -11.28 -1.16
CA THR A 163 -10.07 -11.14 -0.60
C THR A 163 -9.83 -9.82 0.11
N THR A 164 -10.52 -8.74 -0.30
CA THR A 164 -10.34 -7.41 0.31
C THR A 164 -11.37 -7.10 1.40
N LEU A 165 -12.59 -7.58 1.26
CA LEU A 165 -13.67 -7.29 2.22
C LEU A 165 -13.30 -7.66 3.67
N PRO A 166 -12.77 -8.87 3.97
CA PRO A 166 -12.38 -9.23 5.34
C PRO A 166 -11.34 -8.26 5.93
N VAL A 167 -10.36 -7.84 5.11
CA VAL A 167 -9.31 -6.91 5.55
C VAL A 167 -9.88 -5.54 5.86
N VAL A 168 -10.77 -5.04 5.00
CA VAL A 168 -11.45 -3.75 5.20
C VAL A 168 -12.32 -3.79 6.46
N LEU A 169 -13.11 -4.85 6.65
CA LEU A 169 -13.95 -5.02 7.82
C LEU A 169 -13.13 -5.10 9.12
N ALA A 170 -12.02 -5.85 9.11
CA ALA A 170 -11.12 -5.94 10.26
C ALA A 170 -10.50 -4.58 10.59
N ALA A 171 -10.00 -3.85 9.58
CA ALA A 171 -9.42 -2.53 9.78
C ALA A 171 -10.45 -1.52 10.32
N THR A 172 -11.67 -1.53 9.76
CA THR A 172 -12.76 -0.66 10.21
C THR A 172 -13.20 -1.01 11.64
N GLY A 173 -13.27 -2.30 11.98
CA GLY A 173 -13.59 -2.77 13.33
C GLY A 173 -12.56 -2.32 14.36
N VAL A 174 -11.28 -2.45 14.06
CA VAL A 174 -10.19 -1.98 14.93
C VAL A 174 -10.27 -0.46 15.13
N ALA A 175 -10.46 0.31 14.04
CA ALA A 175 -10.60 1.76 14.14
C ALA A 175 -11.81 2.18 14.98
N GLY A 176 -12.95 1.48 14.83
CA GLY A 176 -14.15 1.69 15.63
C GLY A 176 -13.91 1.40 17.12
N LEU A 177 -13.23 0.31 17.44
CA LEU A 177 -12.88 -0.04 18.83
C LEU A 177 -11.95 0.99 19.48
N LEU A 178 -10.97 1.49 18.73
CA LEU A 178 -10.05 2.53 19.21
C LEU A 178 -10.81 3.85 19.48
N LEU A 179 -11.74 4.23 18.60
CA LEU A 179 -12.57 5.42 18.77
C LEU A 179 -13.48 5.30 20.01
N VAL A 180 -14.21 4.20 20.13
CA VAL A 180 -15.13 3.97 21.27
C VAL A 180 -14.34 3.88 22.58
N GLY A 181 -13.21 3.16 22.57
CA GLY A 181 -12.33 3.07 23.74
C GLY A 181 -11.74 4.41 24.14
N GLY A 182 -11.33 5.23 23.16
CA GLY A 182 -10.83 6.58 23.41
C GLY A 182 -11.90 7.51 24.01
N LEU A 183 -13.12 7.49 23.46
CA LEU A 183 -14.26 8.25 24.00
C LEU A 183 -14.62 7.80 25.43
N TRP A 184 -14.64 6.50 25.69
CA TRP A 184 -14.92 5.95 27.01
C TRP A 184 -13.86 6.34 28.05
N LEU A 185 -12.58 6.35 27.67
CA LEU A 185 -11.51 6.81 28.53
C LEU A 185 -11.63 8.31 28.83
N LEU A 186 -11.99 9.13 27.83
CA LEU A 186 -12.23 10.57 28.01
C LEU A 186 -13.43 10.84 28.96
N GLU A 187 -14.49 10.06 28.87
CA GLU A 187 -15.65 10.17 29.73
C GLU A 187 -15.32 9.80 31.19
N ARG A 188 -14.51 8.76 31.39
CA ARG A 188 -14.05 8.33 32.73
C ARG A 188 -13.00 9.25 33.34
N ALA A 189 -12.22 9.96 32.53
CA ALA A 189 -11.26 10.96 33.03
C ALA A 189 -11.94 12.12 33.78
N GLY A 190 -13.28 12.23 33.74
CA GLY A 190 -14.14 13.09 34.56
C GLY A 190 -13.75 14.57 34.54
N PRO A 191 -14.63 15.48 34.91
CA PRO A 191 -14.18 16.85 35.16
C PRO A 191 -13.25 16.82 36.37
N VAL A 192 -11.95 17.11 36.12
CA VAL A 192 -11.03 17.40 37.22
C VAL A 192 -11.63 18.58 37.99
N ARG A 193 -12.10 18.31 39.19
CA ARG A 193 -12.59 19.34 40.13
C ARG A 193 -11.41 20.07 40.72
#